data_a924fa1b1c135e4eddcb8e5f97aa9dc1
#
_entry.id   a924fa1b1c135e4eddcb8e5f97aa9dc1
#
_cell.length_a   1.000
_cell.length_b   1.000
_cell.length_c   1.000
_cell.angle_alpha   90.00
_cell.angle_beta   90.00
_cell.angle_gamma   90.00
#
_symmetry.space_group_name_H-M   'P 1'
#
loop_
_entity.id
_entity.type
_entity.pdbx_description
1 polymer ?
#
loop_
_entity_poly.entity_id
_entity_poly.type
_entity_poly.pdbx_seq_one_letter_code
_entity_poly.pdbx_strand_id
1 'polypeptide(L)'
;MDRTSRILVTGHLGLVGSAITRRLRNGGYTNVVTRTRVELDLLDQRAVRAALQEIRPDYVFMAAAKVGGIQANDQHPADFIYENLLVQTNVIHAAHLAGVQRLMFLGSSCIYPRNCPQPIKEEFLLTGPLEPTNEPYAIAKIAGLKLCESYNHQYGRQFVSVMPTNLYGPNDNYDLASSHVLPALIRKAHDARVRGDSEYVVWGTGTPRREFLYVDDMADACVHLMELEYDGPLVNIGSGCDVAIRELAETVMDVVGFRGRIVYDTSKPDGTPQKLLDVNRLSSLGWRARTTLKDGIRLAYHAAPFFDQHLAGS
;
A
#
# COMPACT_ATOMS: atom_id res chain seq x y z
N MET A 1 7.97 -15.75 -14.27
CA MET A 1 6.51 -16.03 -14.47
C MET A 1 6.20 -16.12 -15.96
N ASP A 2 5.53 -17.19 -16.41
CA ASP A 2 5.07 -17.30 -17.80
C ASP A 2 3.79 -16.50 -18.03
N ARG A 3 3.58 -15.98 -19.25
CA ARG A 3 2.40 -15.16 -19.58
C ARG A 3 1.06 -15.91 -19.46
N THR A 4 1.09 -17.24 -19.51
CA THR A 4 -0.07 -18.13 -19.36
C THR A 4 -0.28 -18.65 -17.95
N SER A 5 0.67 -18.39 -17.03
CA SER A 5 0.57 -18.80 -15.62
C SER A 5 -0.72 -18.29 -14.97
N ARG A 6 -1.32 -19.11 -14.14
CA ARG A 6 -2.52 -18.73 -13.38
C ARG A 6 -2.11 -17.90 -12.16
N ILE A 7 -2.52 -16.65 -12.15
CA ILE A 7 -2.12 -15.67 -11.14
C ILE A 7 -3.36 -15.19 -10.39
N LEU A 8 -3.42 -15.47 -9.09
CA LEU A 8 -4.48 -14.93 -8.22
C LEU A 8 -4.05 -13.60 -7.62
N VAL A 9 -4.86 -12.57 -7.79
CA VAL A 9 -4.69 -11.28 -7.11
C VAL A 9 -5.85 -11.08 -6.14
N THR A 10 -5.56 -11.10 -4.83
CA THR A 10 -6.57 -10.77 -3.81
C THR A 10 -6.63 -9.25 -3.59
N GLY A 11 -7.81 -8.71 -3.25
CA GLY A 11 -7.97 -7.27 -3.03
C GLY A 11 -7.90 -6.42 -4.31
N HIS A 12 -8.26 -6.98 -5.45
CA HIS A 12 -8.13 -6.38 -6.79
C HIS A 12 -8.96 -5.09 -7.03
N LEU A 13 -9.91 -4.78 -6.16
CA LEU A 13 -10.69 -3.53 -6.24
C LEU A 13 -10.04 -2.37 -5.45
N GLY A 14 -9.09 -2.66 -4.55
CA GLY A 14 -8.38 -1.64 -3.79
C GLY A 14 -7.21 -1.03 -4.56
N LEU A 15 -6.58 0.00 -3.97
CA LEU A 15 -5.45 0.75 -4.52
C LEU A 15 -4.36 -0.17 -5.11
N VAL A 16 -3.75 -1.03 -4.31
CA VAL A 16 -2.60 -1.85 -4.73
C VAL A 16 -3.03 -3.03 -5.60
N GLY A 17 -4.08 -3.75 -5.22
CA GLY A 17 -4.54 -4.93 -5.97
C GLY A 17 -5.01 -4.58 -7.38
N SER A 18 -5.65 -3.43 -7.57
CA SER A 18 -6.05 -2.95 -8.89
C SER A 18 -4.84 -2.57 -9.76
N ALA A 19 -3.83 -1.94 -9.18
CA ALA A 19 -2.60 -1.59 -9.88
C ALA A 19 -1.82 -2.83 -10.33
N ILE A 20 -1.66 -3.83 -9.44
CA ILE A 20 -1.05 -5.12 -9.79
C ILE A 20 -1.82 -5.80 -10.93
N THR A 21 -3.17 -5.82 -10.85
CA THR A 21 -4.02 -6.41 -11.88
C THR A 21 -3.84 -5.70 -13.24
N ARG A 22 -3.81 -4.35 -13.25
CA ARG A 22 -3.51 -3.56 -14.46
C ARG A 22 -2.13 -3.88 -15.02
N ARG A 23 -1.10 -3.88 -14.16
CA ARG A 23 0.29 -4.14 -14.57
C ARG A 23 0.46 -5.53 -15.17
N LEU A 24 -0.17 -6.55 -14.58
CA LEU A 24 -0.15 -7.91 -15.11
C LEU A 24 -0.83 -7.99 -16.49
N ARG A 25 -2.07 -7.46 -16.61
CA ARG A 25 -2.80 -7.47 -17.89
C ARG A 25 -2.07 -6.70 -18.98
N ASN A 26 -1.56 -5.51 -18.68
CA ASN A 26 -0.75 -4.71 -19.63
C ASN A 26 0.58 -5.38 -19.97
N GLY A 27 1.11 -6.23 -19.07
CA GLY A 27 2.28 -7.06 -19.29
C GLY A 27 2.01 -8.33 -20.12
N GLY A 28 0.77 -8.54 -20.62
CA GLY A 28 0.40 -9.68 -21.45
C GLY A 28 0.12 -10.98 -20.67
N TYR A 29 -0.07 -10.92 -19.35
CA TYR A 29 -0.53 -12.08 -18.58
C TYR A 29 -2.02 -12.33 -18.84
N THR A 30 -2.32 -13.51 -19.40
CA THR A 30 -3.67 -13.82 -19.91
C THR A 30 -4.57 -14.51 -18.88
N ASN A 31 -4.02 -15.04 -17.81
CA ASN A 31 -4.75 -15.85 -16.83
C ASN A 31 -4.68 -15.22 -15.41
N VAL A 32 -5.13 -13.96 -15.31
CA VAL A 32 -5.20 -13.21 -14.03
C VAL A 32 -6.58 -13.41 -13.42
N VAL A 33 -6.62 -14.16 -12.32
CA VAL A 33 -7.83 -14.48 -11.57
C VAL A 33 -8.03 -13.52 -10.43
N THR A 34 -9.24 -13.00 -10.27
CA THR A 34 -9.63 -12.13 -9.17
C THR A 34 -10.97 -12.59 -8.60
N ARG A 35 -11.24 -12.29 -7.32
CA ARG A 35 -12.54 -12.51 -6.67
C ARG A 35 -12.90 -11.29 -5.84
N THR A 36 -14.12 -10.85 -5.91
CA THR A 36 -14.68 -9.82 -5.02
C THR A 36 -14.89 -10.41 -3.62
N ARG A 37 -15.13 -9.55 -2.62
CA ARG A 37 -15.44 -10.02 -1.26
C ARG A 37 -16.72 -10.84 -1.20
N VAL A 38 -17.68 -10.57 -2.07
CA VAL A 38 -18.94 -11.32 -2.16
C VAL A 38 -18.72 -12.73 -2.73
N GLU A 39 -17.82 -12.87 -3.71
CA GLU A 39 -17.47 -14.16 -4.33
C GLU A 39 -16.53 -14.99 -3.44
N LEU A 40 -15.67 -14.34 -2.65
CA LEU A 40 -14.71 -14.99 -1.76
C LEU A 40 -14.42 -14.09 -0.55
N ASP A 41 -15.05 -14.37 0.58
CA ASP A 41 -14.70 -13.74 1.85
C ASP A 41 -13.43 -14.39 2.41
N LEU A 42 -12.35 -13.61 2.46
CA LEU A 42 -11.05 -14.08 2.96
C LEU A 42 -11.01 -14.30 4.48
N LEU A 43 -12.05 -13.89 5.22
CA LEU A 43 -12.23 -14.20 6.63
C LEU A 43 -12.73 -15.65 6.83
N ASP A 44 -13.38 -16.23 5.81
CA ASP A 44 -13.84 -17.63 5.86
C ASP A 44 -12.73 -18.59 5.41
N GLN A 45 -12.11 -19.26 6.36
CA GLN A 45 -11.03 -20.22 6.12
C GLN A 45 -11.44 -21.35 5.15
N ARG A 46 -12.69 -21.84 5.28
CA ARG A 46 -13.17 -22.97 4.44
C ARG A 46 -13.36 -22.51 3.00
N ALA A 47 -13.98 -21.35 2.81
CA ALA A 47 -14.16 -20.75 1.48
C ALA A 47 -12.81 -20.46 0.81
N VAL A 48 -11.83 -19.89 1.53
CA VAL A 48 -10.48 -19.62 1.01
C VAL A 48 -9.78 -20.91 0.59
N ARG A 49 -9.83 -21.94 1.44
CA ARG A 49 -9.21 -23.24 1.12
C ARG A 49 -9.85 -23.87 -0.12
N ALA A 50 -11.17 -23.90 -0.20
CA ALA A 50 -11.89 -24.44 -1.36
C ALA A 50 -11.56 -23.69 -2.64
N ALA A 51 -11.58 -22.34 -2.59
CA ALA A 51 -11.27 -21.51 -3.73
C ALA A 51 -9.83 -21.70 -4.25
N LEU A 52 -8.81 -21.78 -3.38
CA LEU A 52 -7.44 -21.98 -3.84
C LEU A 52 -7.23 -23.41 -4.39
N GLN A 53 -7.93 -24.42 -3.86
CA GLN A 53 -7.92 -25.77 -4.41
C GLN A 53 -8.59 -25.87 -5.78
N GLU A 54 -9.66 -25.10 -6.02
CA GLU A 54 -10.34 -25.00 -7.31
C GLU A 54 -9.51 -24.21 -8.33
N ILE A 55 -9.08 -23.01 -7.95
CA ILE A 55 -8.32 -22.09 -8.81
C ILE A 55 -6.95 -22.69 -9.16
N ARG A 56 -6.28 -23.32 -8.22
CA ARG A 56 -4.90 -23.85 -8.33
C ARG A 56 -3.95 -22.81 -8.95
N PRO A 57 -3.78 -21.63 -8.31
CA PRO A 57 -2.92 -20.61 -8.86
C PRO A 57 -1.45 -21.03 -8.79
N ASP A 58 -0.67 -20.70 -9.82
CA ASP A 58 0.78 -20.84 -9.81
C ASP A 58 1.40 -19.75 -8.93
N TYR A 59 0.84 -18.54 -9.01
CA TYR A 59 1.30 -17.35 -8.30
C TYR A 59 0.15 -16.64 -7.58
N VAL A 60 0.46 -16.09 -6.40
CA VAL A 60 -0.50 -15.29 -5.61
C VAL A 60 0.10 -13.93 -5.28
N PHE A 61 -0.60 -12.84 -5.62
CA PHE A 61 -0.34 -11.51 -5.08
C PHE A 61 -1.37 -11.21 -4.00
N MET A 62 -0.92 -11.14 -2.76
CA MET A 62 -1.81 -10.94 -1.62
C MET A 62 -1.89 -9.46 -1.25
N ALA A 63 -2.78 -8.72 -1.94
CA ALA A 63 -2.99 -7.29 -1.71
C ALA A 63 -4.22 -6.98 -0.81
N ALA A 64 -5.00 -8.00 -0.44
CA ALA A 64 -6.14 -7.81 0.46
C ALA A 64 -5.68 -7.60 1.90
N ALA A 65 -6.18 -6.53 2.52
CA ALA A 65 -5.97 -6.22 3.93
C ALA A 65 -7.04 -5.22 4.39
N LYS A 66 -7.30 -5.17 5.71
CA LYS A 66 -8.00 -4.03 6.33
C LYS A 66 -6.96 -2.94 6.56
N VAL A 67 -7.13 -1.81 5.87
CA VAL A 67 -6.22 -0.66 5.92
C VAL A 67 -6.99 0.63 6.26
N GLY A 68 -6.30 1.62 6.81
CA GLY A 68 -6.90 2.91 7.13
C GLY A 68 -5.87 3.88 7.70
N GLY A 69 -6.23 5.16 7.79
CA GLY A 69 -5.42 6.21 8.39
C GLY A 69 -5.21 6.01 9.91
N ILE A 70 -4.44 6.91 10.52
CA ILE A 70 -4.09 6.85 11.96
C ILE A 70 -5.35 6.81 12.83
N GLN A 71 -6.34 7.66 12.55
CA GLN A 71 -7.57 7.75 13.34
C GLN A 71 -8.37 6.43 13.29
N ALA A 72 -8.51 5.81 12.12
CA ALA A 72 -9.23 4.55 11.99
C ALA A 72 -8.53 3.40 12.74
N ASN A 73 -7.20 3.34 12.68
CA ASN A 73 -6.42 2.36 13.43
C ASN A 73 -6.57 2.52 14.95
N ASP A 74 -6.51 3.75 15.45
CA ASP A 74 -6.61 4.08 16.87
C ASP A 74 -8.03 3.79 17.42
N GLN A 75 -9.08 4.03 16.61
CA GLN A 75 -10.47 3.81 17.00
C GLN A 75 -10.93 2.35 16.91
N HIS A 76 -10.31 1.53 16.04
CA HIS A 76 -10.74 0.16 15.76
C HIS A 76 -9.58 -0.87 15.87
N PRO A 77 -8.73 -0.82 16.93
CA PRO A 77 -7.52 -1.63 17.02
C PRO A 77 -7.78 -3.14 16.94
N ALA A 78 -8.87 -3.61 17.58
CA ALA A 78 -9.24 -5.03 17.58
C ALA A 78 -9.60 -5.53 16.17
N ASP A 79 -10.35 -4.75 15.41
CA ASP A 79 -10.71 -5.12 14.03
C ASP A 79 -9.48 -5.18 13.12
N PHE A 80 -8.56 -4.20 13.27
CA PHE A 80 -7.36 -4.17 12.43
C PHE A 80 -6.44 -5.36 12.68
N ILE A 81 -6.22 -5.76 13.93
CA ILE A 81 -5.39 -6.94 14.22
C ILE A 81 -6.12 -8.22 13.81
N TYR A 82 -7.37 -8.39 14.20
CA TYR A 82 -8.15 -9.61 14.00
C TYR A 82 -8.37 -9.92 12.51
N GLU A 83 -8.94 -8.99 11.76
CA GLU A 83 -9.25 -9.23 10.34
C GLU A 83 -7.97 -9.45 9.52
N ASN A 84 -6.89 -8.69 9.77
CA ASN A 84 -5.64 -8.89 9.03
C ASN A 84 -4.98 -10.23 9.38
N LEU A 85 -4.98 -10.67 10.65
CA LEU A 85 -4.49 -11.98 11.03
C LEU A 85 -5.25 -13.11 10.34
N LEU A 86 -6.58 -13.04 10.31
CA LEU A 86 -7.40 -14.04 9.64
C LEU A 86 -7.14 -14.08 8.13
N VAL A 87 -7.23 -12.94 7.45
CA VAL A 87 -7.05 -12.86 6.00
C VAL A 87 -5.69 -13.43 5.59
N GLN A 88 -4.61 -13.01 6.24
CA GLN A 88 -3.27 -13.47 5.85
C GLN A 88 -3.02 -14.93 6.22
N THR A 89 -3.47 -15.38 7.38
CA THR A 89 -3.31 -16.79 7.81
C THR A 89 -4.09 -17.72 6.89
N ASN A 90 -5.32 -17.38 6.56
CA ASN A 90 -6.16 -18.16 5.65
C ASN A 90 -5.54 -18.30 4.27
N VAL A 91 -5.12 -17.16 3.66
CA VAL A 91 -4.58 -17.15 2.29
C VAL A 91 -3.22 -17.85 2.23
N ILE A 92 -2.28 -17.52 3.14
CA ILE A 92 -0.93 -18.10 3.13
C ILE A 92 -0.99 -19.62 3.36
N HIS A 93 -1.78 -20.08 4.34
CA HIS A 93 -1.93 -21.51 4.59
C HIS A 93 -2.61 -22.23 3.43
N ALA A 94 -3.70 -21.69 2.89
CA ALA A 94 -4.39 -22.30 1.75
C ALA A 94 -3.50 -22.34 0.49
N ALA A 95 -2.68 -21.32 0.25
CA ALA A 95 -1.70 -21.29 -0.82
C ALA A 95 -0.68 -22.44 -0.69
N HIS A 96 -0.17 -22.66 0.54
CA HIS A 96 0.70 -23.81 0.81
C HIS A 96 0.01 -25.13 0.47
N LEU A 97 -1.23 -25.36 0.97
CA LEU A 97 -1.97 -26.59 0.74
C LEU A 97 -2.33 -26.82 -0.75
N ALA A 98 -2.57 -25.75 -1.51
CA ALA A 98 -2.85 -25.81 -2.93
C ALA A 98 -1.59 -25.97 -3.80
N GLY A 99 -0.40 -25.99 -3.21
CA GLY A 99 0.85 -26.16 -3.95
C GLY A 99 1.29 -24.93 -4.73
N VAL A 100 0.84 -23.72 -4.34
CA VAL A 100 1.25 -22.44 -4.96
C VAL A 100 2.78 -22.36 -5.01
N GLN A 101 3.32 -22.07 -6.18
CA GLN A 101 4.77 -21.95 -6.39
C GLN A 101 5.35 -20.76 -5.64
N ARG A 102 4.74 -19.57 -5.85
CA ARG A 102 5.18 -18.31 -5.24
C ARG A 102 4.00 -17.49 -4.75
N LEU A 103 4.16 -16.91 -3.58
CA LEU A 103 3.22 -15.96 -3.01
C LEU A 103 3.97 -14.66 -2.66
N MET A 104 3.43 -13.52 -3.03
CA MET A 104 3.88 -12.22 -2.55
C MET A 104 2.95 -11.70 -1.47
N PHE A 105 3.49 -11.51 -0.27
CA PHE A 105 2.82 -10.90 0.85
C PHE A 105 3.12 -9.40 0.89
N LEU A 106 2.08 -8.59 0.84
CA LEU A 106 2.19 -7.13 0.95
C LEU A 106 2.09 -6.73 2.42
N GLY A 107 3.23 -6.37 2.99
CA GLY A 107 3.34 -5.82 4.32
C GLY A 107 3.05 -4.32 4.35
N SER A 108 3.72 -3.61 5.24
CA SER A 108 3.65 -2.15 5.37
C SER A 108 4.87 -1.64 6.11
N SER A 109 5.35 -0.45 5.80
CA SER A 109 6.44 0.19 6.51
C SER A 109 6.14 0.54 7.99
N CYS A 110 4.89 0.34 8.46
CA CYS A 110 4.53 0.51 9.88
C CYS A 110 5.09 -0.58 10.80
N ILE A 111 5.62 -1.68 10.23
CA ILE A 111 6.27 -2.75 10.99
C ILE A 111 7.60 -2.35 11.63
N TYR A 112 8.17 -1.25 11.18
CA TYR A 112 9.45 -0.76 11.70
C TYR A 112 9.26 0.03 13.00
N PRO A 113 10.28 0.04 13.88
CA PRO A 113 10.23 0.81 15.11
C PRO A 113 9.95 2.30 14.85
N ARG A 114 9.18 2.92 15.75
CA ARG A 114 8.83 4.33 15.66
C ARG A 114 10.07 5.24 15.54
N ASN A 115 11.11 4.94 16.30
CA ASN A 115 12.33 5.73 16.42
C ASN A 115 13.54 4.99 15.84
N CYS A 116 13.41 4.32 14.71
CA CYS A 116 14.55 3.72 14.04
C CYS A 116 15.36 4.74 13.23
N PRO A 117 16.66 4.48 12.97
CA PRO A 117 17.47 5.32 12.09
C PRO A 117 16.88 5.46 10.69
N GLN A 118 17.17 6.59 10.03
CA GLN A 118 16.72 6.88 8.67
C GLN A 118 17.93 6.93 7.72
N PRO A 119 17.81 6.42 6.48
CA PRO A 119 16.69 5.68 5.96
C PRO A 119 16.50 4.30 6.62
N ILE A 120 15.24 3.83 6.69
CA ILE A 120 14.85 2.60 7.39
C ILE A 120 15.29 1.38 6.58
N LYS A 121 16.21 0.61 7.12
CA LYS A 121 16.68 -0.64 6.53
C LYS A 121 15.82 -1.83 6.98
N GLU A 122 15.78 -2.88 6.17
CA GLU A 122 15.01 -4.08 6.45
C GLU A 122 15.43 -4.79 7.74
N GLU A 123 16.70 -4.72 8.12
CA GLU A 123 17.23 -5.28 9.38
C GLU A 123 16.75 -4.58 10.64
N PHE A 124 16.09 -3.42 10.54
CA PHE A 124 15.52 -2.73 11.71
C PHE A 124 14.19 -3.32 12.18
N LEU A 125 13.67 -4.32 11.48
CA LEU A 125 12.49 -5.04 11.92
C LEU A 125 12.70 -5.65 13.32
N LEU A 126 11.76 -5.40 14.25
CA LEU A 126 11.77 -5.90 15.63
C LEU A 126 12.95 -5.42 16.52
N THR A 127 13.58 -4.29 16.17
CA THR A 127 14.68 -3.74 16.98
C THR A 127 14.23 -2.69 18.02
N GLY A 128 12.93 -2.37 18.07
CA GLY A 128 12.39 -1.40 19.03
C GLY A 128 10.86 -1.33 19.02
N PRO A 129 10.27 -0.46 19.86
CA PRO A 129 8.82 -0.30 19.97
C PRO A 129 8.19 0.23 18.68
N LEU A 130 6.99 -0.24 18.37
CA LEU A 130 6.17 0.21 17.25
C LEU A 130 5.49 1.57 17.54
N GLU A 131 4.87 2.17 16.53
CA GLU A 131 4.01 3.34 16.70
C GLU A 131 2.71 2.93 17.38
N PRO A 132 2.39 3.44 18.60
CA PRO A 132 1.25 2.96 19.38
C PRO A 132 -0.10 3.04 18.67
N THR A 133 -0.33 4.09 17.85
CA THR A 133 -1.60 4.33 17.18
C THR A 133 -1.95 3.29 16.12
N ASN A 134 -0.96 2.56 15.59
CA ASN A 134 -1.18 1.50 14.59
C ASN A 134 -0.46 0.18 14.93
N GLU A 135 -0.02 0.03 16.18
CA GLU A 135 0.67 -1.18 16.65
C GLU A 135 -0.11 -2.47 16.36
N PRO A 136 -1.43 -2.57 16.60
CA PRO A 136 -2.21 -3.78 16.30
C PRO A 136 -2.13 -4.20 14.83
N TYR A 137 -2.23 -3.24 13.91
CA TYR A 137 -2.06 -3.48 12.48
C TYR A 137 -0.62 -3.90 12.13
N ALA A 138 0.37 -3.21 12.71
CA ALA A 138 1.78 -3.51 12.48
C ALA A 138 2.14 -4.93 12.96
N ILE A 139 1.65 -5.35 14.14
CA ILE A 139 1.82 -6.71 14.67
C ILE A 139 1.20 -7.75 13.74
N ALA A 140 -0.01 -7.50 13.23
CA ALA A 140 -0.61 -8.39 12.25
C ALA A 140 0.28 -8.54 11.01
N LYS A 141 0.80 -7.45 10.47
CA LYS A 141 1.70 -7.48 9.30
C LYS A 141 3.03 -8.18 9.57
N ILE A 142 3.62 -7.99 10.76
CA ILE A 142 4.80 -8.74 11.21
C ILE A 142 4.50 -10.25 11.28
N ALA A 143 3.35 -10.63 11.83
CA ALA A 143 2.94 -12.04 11.91
C ALA A 143 2.81 -12.68 10.51
N GLY A 144 2.25 -11.95 9.53
CA GLY A 144 2.14 -12.43 8.14
C GLY A 144 3.50 -12.63 7.47
N LEU A 145 4.43 -11.68 7.68
CA LEU A 145 5.81 -11.81 7.22
C LEU A 145 6.48 -13.04 7.83
N LYS A 146 6.40 -13.18 9.17
CA LYS A 146 6.99 -14.33 9.88
C LYS A 146 6.35 -15.65 9.48
N LEU A 147 5.06 -15.64 9.15
CA LEU A 147 4.38 -16.81 8.60
C LEU A 147 5.00 -17.22 7.25
N CYS A 148 5.20 -16.27 6.32
CA CYS A 148 5.86 -16.54 5.03
C CYS A 148 7.27 -17.11 5.24
N GLU A 149 8.10 -16.49 6.09
CA GLU A 149 9.45 -16.98 6.43
C GLU A 149 9.41 -18.39 6.99
N SER A 150 8.46 -18.70 7.89
CA SER A 150 8.30 -20.03 8.50
C SER A 150 7.93 -21.09 7.49
N TYR A 151 7.03 -20.78 6.53
CA TYR A 151 6.69 -21.69 5.44
C TYR A 151 7.85 -21.92 4.46
N ASN A 152 8.64 -20.89 4.19
CA ASN A 152 9.86 -21.01 3.40
C ASN A 152 10.85 -21.94 4.07
N HIS A 153 11.13 -21.71 5.36
CA HIS A 153 12.08 -22.53 6.14
C HIS A 153 11.64 -23.98 6.29
N GLN A 154 10.38 -24.20 6.69
CA GLN A 154 9.91 -25.55 7.03
C GLN A 154 9.58 -26.40 5.80
N TYR A 155 9.05 -25.78 4.75
CA TYR A 155 8.47 -26.49 3.60
C TYR A 155 9.12 -26.16 2.27
N GLY A 156 10.20 -25.35 2.26
CA GLY A 156 10.88 -24.94 1.03
C GLY A 156 9.99 -24.10 0.09
N ARG A 157 9.05 -23.30 0.64
CA ARG A 157 8.22 -22.40 -0.15
C ARG A 157 9.03 -21.18 -0.59
N GLN A 158 8.53 -20.47 -1.60
CA GLN A 158 9.12 -19.24 -2.10
C GLN A 158 8.11 -18.08 -1.92
N PHE A 159 7.74 -17.83 -0.66
CA PHE A 159 6.83 -16.77 -0.28
C PHE A 159 7.64 -15.51 0.04
N VAL A 160 7.44 -14.46 -0.76
CA VAL A 160 8.19 -13.20 -0.70
C VAL A 160 7.38 -12.16 0.06
N SER A 161 8.04 -11.42 0.94
CA SER A 161 7.42 -10.31 1.66
C SER A 161 8.00 -8.98 1.19
N VAL A 162 7.13 -8.00 0.91
CA VAL A 162 7.54 -6.65 0.51
C VAL A 162 6.91 -5.59 1.41
N MET A 163 7.68 -4.55 1.71
CA MET A 163 7.29 -3.46 2.61
C MET A 163 7.18 -2.15 1.84
N PRO A 164 5.97 -1.79 1.39
CA PRO A 164 5.78 -0.52 0.70
C PRO A 164 5.83 0.67 1.65
N THR A 165 6.29 1.80 1.13
CA THR A 165 6.11 3.12 1.72
C THR A 165 4.66 3.61 1.58
N ASN A 166 4.37 4.91 1.80
CA ASN A 166 3.03 5.45 1.60
C ASN A 166 2.67 5.45 0.12
N LEU A 167 1.62 4.70 -0.23
CA LEU A 167 1.14 4.56 -1.60
C LEU A 167 0.00 5.53 -1.88
N TYR A 168 -0.15 5.92 -3.13
CA TYR A 168 -1.23 6.76 -3.63
C TYR A 168 -1.46 6.52 -5.13
N GLY A 169 -2.66 6.79 -5.62
CA GLY A 169 -2.97 6.63 -7.05
C GLY A 169 -4.43 6.32 -7.33
N PRO A 170 -4.75 5.77 -8.52
CA PRO A 170 -6.10 5.34 -8.88
C PRO A 170 -6.67 4.31 -7.90
N ASN A 171 -7.97 4.45 -7.57
CA ASN A 171 -8.70 3.64 -6.59
C ASN A 171 -8.24 3.83 -5.13
N ASP A 172 -7.61 4.97 -4.82
CA ASP A 172 -7.32 5.36 -3.44
C ASP A 172 -8.58 5.77 -2.69
N ASN A 173 -8.49 5.79 -1.36
CA ASN A 173 -9.56 6.24 -0.49
C ASN A 173 -9.46 7.76 -0.25
N TYR A 174 -10.45 8.52 -0.72
CA TYR A 174 -10.53 9.98 -0.57
C TYR A 174 -11.50 10.43 0.53
N ASP A 175 -12.04 9.52 1.34
CA ASP A 175 -12.86 9.87 2.49
C ASP A 175 -12.01 10.55 3.58
N LEU A 176 -12.40 11.77 3.98
CA LEU A 176 -11.60 12.60 4.89
C LEU A 176 -11.48 12.05 6.32
N ALA A 177 -12.35 11.12 6.72
CA ALA A 177 -12.31 10.50 8.04
C ALA A 177 -11.36 9.29 8.10
N SER A 178 -11.14 8.61 6.98
CA SER A 178 -10.43 7.33 6.93
C SER A 178 -9.23 7.31 5.99
N SER A 179 -9.06 8.32 5.12
CA SER A 179 -7.98 8.36 4.12
C SER A 179 -6.60 8.65 4.72
N HIS A 180 -5.58 8.30 3.95
CA HIS A 180 -4.20 8.70 4.21
C HIS A 180 -3.96 10.17 3.85
N VAL A 181 -2.80 10.70 4.26
CA VAL A 181 -2.49 12.14 4.15
C VAL A 181 -2.57 12.68 2.72
N LEU A 182 -2.00 12.00 1.73
CA LEU A 182 -1.97 12.53 0.35
C LEU A 182 -3.35 12.57 -0.31
N PRO A 183 -4.17 11.49 -0.32
CA PRO A 183 -5.53 11.59 -0.84
C PRO A 183 -6.40 12.59 -0.06
N ALA A 184 -6.22 12.73 1.27
CA ALA A 184 -6.90 13.77 2.03
C ALA A 184 -6.52 15.19 1.58
N LEU A 185 -5.23 15.43 1.30
CA LEU A 185 -4.75 16.72 0.80
C LEU A 185 -5.33 17.03 -0.58
N ILE A 186 -5.34 16.05 -1.50
CA ILE A 186 -5.94 16.21 -2.84
C ILE A 186 -7.42 16.55 -2.71
N ARG A 187 -8.18 15.81 -1.88
CA ARG A 187 -9.60 16.04 -1.69
C ARG A 187 -9.88 17.42 -1.11
N LYS A 188 -9.19 17.82 -0.04
CA LYS A 188 -9.35 19.13 0.59
C LYS A 188 -9.03 20.30 -0.36
N ALA A 189 -7.93 20.19 -1.13
CA ALA A 189 -7.56 21.21 -2.10
C ALA A 189 -8.59 21.31 -3.24
N HIS A 190 -9.11 20.18 -3.71
CA HIS A 190 -10.19 20.13 -4.70
C HIS A 190 -11.46 20.81 -4.18
N ASP A 191 -11.93 20.41 -3.00
CA ASP A 191 -13.15 20.96 -2.39
C ASP A 191 -13.02 22.46 -2.14
N ALA A 192 -11.85 22.94 -1.65
CA ALA A 192 -11.57 24.36 -1.45
C ALA A 192 -11.59 25.14 -2.78
N ARG A 193 -11.00 24.58 -3.85
CA ARG A 193 -11.04 25.17 -5.18
C ARG A 193 -12.47 25.30 -5.69
N VAL A 194 -13.27 24.26 -5.55
CA VAL A 194 -14.66 24.20 -6.04
C VAL A 194 -15.56 25.20 -5.30
N ARG A 195 -15.39 25.32 -3.98
CA ARG A 195 -16.16 26.27 -3.17
C ARG A 195 -15.69 27.73 -3.33
N GLY A 196 -14.52 27.97 -3.95
CA GLY A 196 -13.91 29.29 -4.03
C GLY A 196 -13.36 29.76 -2.68
N ASP A 197 -12.96 28.81 -1.79
CA ASP A 197 -12.40 29.14 -0.48
C ASP A 197 -11.08 29.91 -0.65
N SER A 198 -10.78 30.81 0.30
CA SER A 198 -9.50 31.52 0.36
C SER A 198 -8.40 30.70 1.05
N GLU A 199 -8.77 29.62 1.73
CA GLU A 199 -7.88 28.82 2.58
C GLU A 199 -8.01 27.32 2.30
N TYR A 200 -6.86 26.62 2.47
CA TYR A 200 -6.70 25.19 2.36
C TYR A 200 -6.05 24.68 3.66
N VAL A 201 -6.78 23.91 4.44
CA VAL A 201 -6.36 23.51 5.79
C VAL A 201 -5.57 22.20 5.77
N VAL A 202 -4.32 22.27 6.25
CA VAL A 202 -3.40 21.13 6.45
C VAL A 202 -3.27 20.85 7.94
N TRP A 203 -3.43 19.59 8.34
CA TRP A 203 -3.29 19.19 9.74
C TRP A 203 -1.82 19.15 10.18
N GLY A 204 -1.56 19.53 11.43
CA GLY A 204 -0.23 19.57 12.03
C GLY A 204 0.57 20.82 11.62
N THR A 205 1.88 20.78 11.83
CA THR A 205 2.80 21.88 11.50
C THR A 205 3.28 21.88 10.05
N GLY A 206 3.05 20.79 9.32
CA GLY A 206 3.60 20.58 7.98
C GLY A 206 5.10 20.24 7.95
N THR A 207 5.76 20.09 9.11
CA THR A 207 7.19 19.78 9.19
C THR A 207 7.56 18.30 9.02
N PRO A 208 6.72 17.30 9.41
CA PRO A 208 7.07 15.90 9.23
C PRO A 208 7.38 15.56 7.78
N ARG A 209 8.33 14.63 7.62
CA ARG A 209 8.76 14.17 6.29
C ARG A 209 8.24 12.77 6.01
N ARG A 210 7.72 12.57 4.82
CA ARG A 210 7.17 11.27 4.37
C ARG A 210 7.62 10.95 2.96
N GLU A 211 7.87 9.69 2.76
CA GLU A 211 8.09 9.12 1.44
C GLU A 211 6.77 8.70 0.81
N PHE A 212 6.61 8.98 -0.48
CA PHE A 212 5.44 8.60 -1.28
C PHE A 212 5.87 7.87 -2.55
N LEU A 213 5.11 6.82 -2.90
CA LEU A 213 5.32 6.05 -4.11
C LEU A 213 4.01 5.91 -4.89
N TYR A 214 4.05 6.22 -6.18
CA TYR A 214 2.90 6.03 -7.06
C TYR A 214 2.56 4.53 -7.19
N VAL A 215 1.29 4.21 -7.10
CA VAL A 215 0.85 2.80 -6.96
C VAL A 215 1.18 1.92 -8.17
N ASP A 216 1.22 2.48 -9.38
CA ASP A 216 1.60 1.68 -10.56
C ASP A 216 3.12 1.38 -10.58
N ASP A 217 3.98 2.25 -10.00
CA ASP A 217 5.39 1.92 -9.75
C ASP A 217 5.52 0.80 -8.71
N MET A 218 4.71 0.84 -7.63
CA MET A 218 4.65 -0.26 -6.66
C MET A 218 4.24 -1.58 -7.33
N ALA A 219 3.23 -1.56 -8.18
CA ALA A 219 2.77 -2.74 -8.91
C ALA A 219 3.86 -3.28 -9.87
N ASP A 220 4.60 -2.38 -10.54
CA ASP A 220 5.72 -2.74 -11.39
C ASP A 220 6.85 -3.41 -10.58
N ALA A 221 7.19 -2.87 -9.40
CA ALA A 221 8.16 -3.49 -8.48
C ALA A 221 7.74 -4.90 -8.05
N CYS A 222 6.47 -5.08 -7.69
CA CYS A 222 5.93 -6.38 -7.29
C CYS A 222 6.04 -7.41 -8.41
N VAL A 223 5.64 -7.05 -9.63
CA VAL A 223 5.72 -7.93 -10.79
C VAL A 223 7.18 -8.23 -11.14
N HIS A 224 8.07 -7.22 -11.10
CA HIS A 224 9.50 -7.39 -11.32
C HIS A 224 10.13 -8.41 -10.36
N LEU A 225 9.88 -8.32 -9.05
CA LEU A 225 10.40 -9.27 -8.06
C LEU A 225 9.87 -10.70 -8.29
N MET A 226 8.64 -10.84 -8.71
CA MET A 226 8.05 -12.15 -9.02
C MET A 226 8.60 -12.73 -10.34
N GLU A 227 8.90 -11.89 -11.35
CA GLU A 227 9.54 -12.30 -12.60
C GLU A 227 11.01 -12.70 -12.41
N LEU A 228 11.74 -12.01 -11.49
CA LEU A 228 13.11 -12.37 -11.10
C LEU A 228 13.21 -13.67 -10.30
N GLU A 229 12.08 -14.25 -9.89
CA GLU A 229 12.04 -15.37 -8.97
C GLU A 229 12.82 -15.12 -7.67
N TYR A 230 12.77 -13.86 -7.19
CA TYR A 230 13.42 -13.46 -5.95
C TYR A 230 12.96 -14.32 -4.77
N ASP A 231 13.90 -14.92 -4.06
CA ASP A 231 13.68 -15.81 -2.90
C ASP A 231 14.41 -15.34 -1.62
N GLY A 232 14.96 -14.14 -1.68
CA GLY A 232 15.69 -13.52 -0.57
C GLY A 232 14.78 -12.98 0.55
N PRO A 233 15.38 -12.29 1.53
CA PRO A 233 14.66 -11.71 2.66
C PRO A 233 13.69 -10.61 2.20
N LEU A 234 12.91 -10.07 3.15
CA LEU A 234 11.97 -8.99 2.88
C LEU A 234 12.62 -7.81 2.14
N VAL A 235 11.83 -7.11 1.30
CA VAL A 235 12.30 -5.99 0.46
C VAL A 235 11.48 -4.75 0.73
N ASN A 236 12.14 -3.65 1.05
CA ASN A 236 11.53 -2.33 1.06
C ASN A 236 11.23 -1.85 -0.36
N ILE A 237 10.00 -1.36 -0.58
CA ILE A 237 9.60 -0.76 -1.86
C ILE A 237 9.24 0.71 -1.62
N GLY A 238 10.04 1.60 -2.15
CA GLY A 238 9.90 3.04 -2.00
C GLY A 238 10.49 3.80 -3.18
N SER A 239 10.39 5.12 -3.10
CA SER A 239 11.01 6.05 -4.06
C SER A 239 12.45 6.40 -3.68
N GLY A 240 12.84 6.17 -2.42
CA GLY A 240 14.12 6.59 -1.85
C GLY A 240 14.21 8.10 -1.57
N CYS A 241 13.10 8.83 -1.66
CA CYS A 241 13.04 10.27 -1.43
C CYS A 241 11.84 10.62 -0.54
N ASP A 242 12.04 11.44 0.47
CA ASP A 242 10.97 11.98 1.28
C ASP A 242 10.72 13.47 0.99
N VAL A 243 9.58 13.95 1.40
CA VAL A 243 9.13 15.34 1.24
C VAL A 243 8.46 15.81 2.53
N ALA A 244 8.64 17.08 2.92
CA ALA A 244 7.89 17.65 4.04
C ALA A 244 6.40 17.76 3.68
N ILE A 245 5.51 17.58 4.65
CA ILE A 245 4.05 17.69 4.41
C ILE A 245 3.67 19.07 3.87
N ARG A 246 4.42 20.14 4.23
CA ARG A 246 4.21 21.47 3.64
C ARG A 246 4.51 21.50 2.15
N GLU A 247 5.63 20.94 1.71
CA GLU A 247 6.05 20.87 0.30
C GLU A 247 5.08 19.98 -0.51
N LEU A 248 4.59 18.89 0.13
CA LEU A 248 3.55 18.06 -0.45
C LEU A 248 2.25 18.85 -0.68
N ALA A 249 1.81 19.61 0.33
CA ALA A 249 0.59 20.40 0.26
C ALA A 249 0.68 21.50 -0.83
N GLU A 250 1.84 22.14 -0.96
CA GLU A 250 2.13 23.11 -2.04
C GLU A 250 2.07 22.44 -3.43
N THR A 251 2.66 21.24 -3.56
CA THR A 251 2.62 20.47 -4.81
C THR A 251 1.19 20.07 -5.17
N VAL A 252 0.40 19.62 -4.19
CA VAL A 252 -1.02 19.30 -4.39
C VAL A 252 -1.81 20.53 -4.82
N MET A 253 -1.59 21.66 -4.13
CA MET A 253 -2.23 22.93 -4.43
C MET A 253 -1.96 23.37 -5.88
N ASP A 254 -0.70 23.27 -6.35
CA ASP A 254 -0.31 23.58 -7.72
C ASP A 254 -0.98 22.63 -8.74
N VAL A 255 -0.96 21.31 -8.50
CA VAL A 255 -1.57 20.32 -9.41
C VAL A 255 -3.09 20.48 -9.49
N VAL A 256 -3.74 20.69 -8.35
CA VAL A 256 -5.20 20.88 -8.27
C VAL A 256 -5.62 22.24 -8.87
N GLY A 257 -4.71 23.22 -8.92
CA GLY A 257 -4.98 24.59 -9.41
C GLY A 257 -5.71 25.45 -8.38
N PHE A 258 -5.59 25.15 -7.08
CA PHE A 258 -6.08 26.01 -6.02
C PHE A 258 -5.23 27.27 -5.87
N ARG A 259 -5.85 28.45 -5.68
CA ARG A 259 -5.17 29.76 -5.67
C ARG A 259 -5.22 30.51 -4.33
N GLY A 260 -5.75 29.86 -3.30
CA GLY A 260 -5.79 30.41 -1.95
C GLY A 260 -4.46 30.22 -1.20
N ARG A 261 -4.52 30.28 0.13
CA ARG A 261 -3.37 30.07 1.01
C ARG A 261 -3.48 28.77 1.81
N ILE A 262 -2.34 28.20 2.17
CA ILE A 262 -2.28 27.04 3.10
C ILE A 262 -2.34 27.56 4.53
N VAL A 263 -3.19 26.95 5.36
CA VAL A 263 -3.31 27.21 6.78
C VAL A 263 -3.04 25.91 7.55
N TYR A 264 -2.21 25.97 8.58
CA TYR A 264 -1.82 24.80 9.37
C TYR A 264 -2.66 24.71 10.66
N ASP A 265 -3.39 23.59 10.81
CA ASP A 265 -4.13 23.28 12.05
C ASP A 265 -3.21 22.51 13.02
N THR A 266 -2.50 23.24 13.86
CA THR A 266 -1.56 22.68 14.84
C THR A 266 -2.27 22.04 16.05
N SER A 267 -3.59 22.06 16.15
CA SER A 267 -4.35 21.27 17.13
C SER A 267 -4.31 19.76 16.81
N LYS A 268 -3.95 19.40 15.58
CA LYS A 268 -3.80 18.02 15.14
C LYS A 268 -2.35 17.56 15.28
N PRO A 269 -2.11 16.29 15.66
CA PRO A 269 -0.76 15.77 15.85
C PRO A 269 0.01 15.63 14.54
N ASP A 270 1.32 15.83 14.58
CA ASP A 270 2.23 15.65 13.44
C ASP A 270 2.56 14.16 13.14
N GLY A 271 2.46 13.29 14.12
CA GLY A 271 2.92 11.90 14.02
C GLY A 271 4.47 11.78 14.04
N THR A 272 5.00 10.70 13.47
CA THR A 272 6.46 10.44 13.42
C THR A 272 7.18 11.53 12.61
N PRO A 273 8.33 12.06 13.08
CA PRO A 273 9.04 13.17 12.41
C PRO A 273 9.47 12.86 10.98
N GLN A 274 10.02 11.66 10.73
CA GLN A 274 10.48 11.23 9.41
C GLN A 274 10.19 9.76 9.18
N LYS A 275 9.87 9.39 7.93
CA LYS A 275 9.72 8.00 7.50
C LYS A 275 10.18 7.88 6.05
N LEU A 276 11.38 7.36 5.87
CA LEU A 276 12.04 7.13 4.59
C LEU A 276 12.60 5.70 4.58
N LEU A 277 12.29 4.91 3.57
CA LEU A 277 12.81 3.55 3.42
C LEU A 277 14.19 3.55 2.75
N ASP A 278 15.08 2.67 3.20
CA ASP A 278 16.26 2.29 2.42
C ASP A 278 15.80 1.37 1.29
N VAL A 279 16.08 1.78 0.06
CA VAL A 279 15.68 1.05 -1.18
C VAL A 279 16.88 0.40 -1.90
N ASN A 280 18.04 0.33 -1.24
CA ASN A 280 19.26 -0.17 -1.86
C ASN A 280 19.12 -1.64 -2.29
N ARG A 281 18.44 -2.48 -1.50
CA ARG A 281 18.18 -3.88 -1.86
C ARG A 281 17.39 -3.97 -3.17
N LEU A 282 16.28 -3.25 -3.27
CA LEU A 282 15.46 -3.23 -4.48
C LEU A 282 16.23 -2.65 -5.69
N SER A 283 17.01 -1.60 -5.47
CA SER A 283 17.88 -1.01 -6.52
C SER A 283 18.93 -2.00 -7.02
N SER A 284 19.52 -2.80 -6.13
CA SER A 284 20.49 -3.84 -6.52
C SER A 284 19.86 -4.99 -7.32
N LEU A 285 18.54 -5.19 -7.17
CA LEU A 285 17.75 -6.11 -7.99
C LEU A 285 17.29 -5.51 -9.33
N GLY A 286 17.78 -4.32 -9.67
CA GLY A 286 17.57 -3.70 -10.99
C GLY A 286 16.28 -2.87 -11.11
N TRP A 287 15.59 -2.53 -10.00
CA TRP A 287 14.37 -1.73 -10.06
C TRP A 287 14.51 -0.39 -9.33
N ARG A 288 13.88 0.64 -9.89
CA ARG A 288 13.74 1.98 -9.30
C ARG A 288 12.41 2.58 -9.69
N ALA A 289 11.83 3.42 -8.81
CA ALA A 289 10.65 4.22 -9.10
C ALA A 289 10.91 5.17 -10.28
N ARG A 290 9.91 5.34 -11.16
CA ARG A 290 10.02 6.16 -12.38
C ARG A 290 9.10 7.38 -12.35
N THR A 291 7.99 7.30 -11.63
CA THR A 291 6.99 8.37 -11.57
C THR A 291 7.42 9.44 -10.57
N THR A 292 7.58 10.68 -11.03
CA THR A 292 7.86 11.81 -10.12
C THR A 292 6.65 12.05 -9.20
N LEU A 293 6.88 12.61 -8.00
CA LEU A 293 5.78 12.92 -7.07
C LEU A 293 4.72 13.81 -7.73
N LYS A 294 5.12 14.86 -8.44
CA LYS A 294 4.20 15.80 -9.10
C LYS A 294 3.37 15.13 -10.20
N ASP A 295 4.01 14.28 -11.03
CA ASP A 295 3.29 13.55 -12.08
C ASP A 295 2.34 12.51 -11.51
N GLY A 296 2.76 11.78 -10.47
CA GLY A 296 1.92 10.83 -9.77
C GLY A 296 0.70 11.51 -9.11
N ILE A 297 0.88 12.68 -8.49
CA ILE A 297 -0.24 13.45 -7.92
C ILE A 297 -1.22 13.88 -9.03
N ARG A 298 -0.71 14.31 -10.20
CA ARG A 298 -1.56 14.66 -11.35
C ARG A 298 -2.37 13.47 -11.83
N LEU A 299 -1.74 12.31 -11.99
CA LEU A 299 -2.41 11.07 -12.40
C LEU A 299 -3.45 10.62 -11.37
N ALA A 300 -3.12 10.66 -10.07
CA ALA A 300 -4.04 10.32 -8.99
C ALA A 300 -5.25 11.27 -8.96
N TYR A 301 -5.03 12.58 -9.13
CA TYR A 301 -6.08 13.58 -9.14
C TYR A 301 -7.04 13.39 -10.32
N HIS A 302 -6.52 13.15 -11.53
CA HIS A 302 -7.36 12.89 -12.72
C HIS A 302 -8.15 11.57 -12.61
N ALA A 303 -7.65 10.59 -11.87
CA ALA A 303 -8.35 9.33 -11.62
C ALA A 303 -9.29 9.39 -10.40
N ALA A 304 -9.35 10.50 -9.68
CA ALA A 304 -10.19 10.65 -8.50
C ALA A 304 -11.69 10.69 -8.87
N PRO A 305 -12.58 10.03 -8.12
CA PRO A 305 -14.00 9.89 -8.47
C PRO A 305 -14.77 11.22 -8.51
N PHE A 306 -14.20 12.29 -7.96
CA PHE A 306 -14.79 13.63 -7.96
C PHE A 306 -14.22 14.56 -9.05
N PHE A 307 -13.23 14.10 -9.84
CA PHE A 307 -12.58 14.94 -10.86
C PHE A 307 -13.55 15.33 -11.98
N ASP A 308 -14.31 14.38 -12.53
CA ASP A 308 -15.21 14.60 -13.68
C ASP A 308 -16.53 15.31 -13.32
N GLN A 309 -16.88 15.40 -12.04
CA GLN A 309 -18.15 16.02 -11.60
C GLN A 309 -18.24 17.52 -11.92
N HIS A 310 -17.12 18.20 -12.23
CA HIS A 310 -17.06 19.64 -12.54
C HIS A 310 -16.95 19.96 -14.02
N LEU A 311 -16.58 19.01 -14.88
CA LEU A 311 -16.57 19.22 -16.33
C LEU A 311 -17.98 19.10 -16.94
N ALA A 312 -18.95 18.52 -16.22
CA ALA A 312 -20.34 18.37 -16.65
C ALA A 312 -21.26 19.54 -16.26
N GLY A 313 -20.75 20.55 -15.56
CA GLY A 313 -21.52 21.69 -15.01
C GLY A 313 -21.06 23.08 -15.50
N SER A 314 -20.21 23.16 -16.54
CA SER A 314 -19.76 24.42 -17.15
C SER A 314 -20.23 24.56 -18.58
#